data_8db98b64a9f0e0e33aa069c2370ab7d1
#
_entry.id   8db98b64a9f0e0e33aa069c2370ab7d1
#
_cell.length_a   1.000
_cell.length_b   1.000
_cell.length_c   1.000
_cell.angle_alpha   90.00
_cell.angle_beta   90.00
_cell.angle_gamma   90.00
#
_symmetry.space_group_name_H-M   'P 1'
#
loop_
_entity.id
_entity.type
_entity.pdbx_description
1 polymer ?
#
loop_
_entity_poly.entity_id
_entity_poly.type
_entity_poly.pdbx_seq_one_letter_code
_entity_poly.pdbx_strand_id
1 'polypeptide(L)'
;MPFTGQDTLKTRRTLTVGDKEYDYFSIEVAEEAGLGDVSRLPFSLKVLLENLLRYEDGGSVTVDDAKALAAWLNTGSSSNEIAFRPARVLMQDFTGVPSVVDLAAMRQAMADMGGDPEKINPLNTCNLVIDHSVTAEFTGTADAMQKNIEKEFASNMERYTFLKWGQTAFSNFTVVPPGAGICHQVNLEFLAKTVWTEEEDGKTIAMPDTIVGTDSHTTMVNALSVLGWGVGGIEAEAVMLGQPVTMLIPEVIGFKLTGKMQEGILATDLVLRVVQMLRNKGVVGKFVEFFGPGLEQLSLPDQATLANMAPEYGATCGFFPIDAGTIKYLELTARSQETIQLVEAYAKAQGLWRDADTPDPQFTDTI
;
A
#
# COMPACT_ATOMS: atom_id res chain seq x y z
N MET A 1 2.21 -11.83 15.26
CA MET A 1 2.77 -10.63 15.93
C MET A 1 1.59 -9.74 16.30
N PRO A 2 1.57 -9.08 17.44
CA PRO A 2 0.48 -8.13 17.71
C PRO A 2 0.52 -6.98 16.69
N PHE A 3 -0.66 -6.49 16.29
CA PHE A 3 -0.79 -5.35 15.40
C PHE A 3 -0.69 -4.02 16.15
N THR A 4 -0.70 -4.06 17.48
CA THR A 4 -0.62 -2.89 18.35
C THR A 4 0.56 -3.00 19.31
N GLY A 5 1.15 -1.85 19.63
CA GLY A 5 2.24 -1.70 20.59
C GLY A 5 1.76 -1.29 21.99
N GLN A 6 2.62 -0.53 22.72
CA GLN A 6 2.37 -0.13 24.12
C GLN A 6 1.42 1.05 24.24
N ASP A 7 1.26 1.86 23.17
CA ASP A 7 0.48 3.11 23.15
C ASP A 7 0.84 4.06 24.32
N THR A 8 2.11 4.35 24.48
CA THR A 8 2.63 5.21 25.54
C THR A 8 1.97 6.60 25.54
N LEU A 9 1.66 7.13 24.34
CA LEU A 9 0.99 8.42 24.18
C LEU A 9 -0.54 8.33 24.38
N LYS A 10 -1.09 7.13 24.58
CA LYS A 10 -2.51 6.88 24.80
C LYS A 10 -3.39 7.43 23.67
N THR A 11 -3.00 7.12 22.45
CA THR A 11 -3.65 7.60 21.23
C THR A 11 -4.82 6.74 20.77
N ARG A 12 -4.96 5.52 21.31
CA ARG A 12 -6.03 4.59 20.94
C ARG A 12 -7.41 5.18 21.23
N ARG A 13 -8.28 5.15 20.26
CA ARG A 13 -9.67 5.63 20.28
C ARG A 13 -10.59 4.60 19.63
N THR A 14 -11.88 4.75 19.83
CA THR A 14 -12.90 3.93 19.18
C THR A 14 -13.73 4.80 18.23
N LEU A 15 -13.88 4.35 16.99
CA LEU A 15 -14.70 4.93 15.95
C LEU A 15 -15.93 4.06 15.74
N THR A 16 -17.12 4.64 15.85
CA THR A 16 -18.38 3.93 15.55
C THR A 16 -18.80 4.22 14.11
N VAL A 17 -18.97 3.18 13.32
CA VAL A 17 -19.45 3.25 11.93
C VAL A 17 -20.62 2.31 11.76
N GLY A 18 -21.81 2.87 11.56
CA GLY A 18 -23.04 2.08 11.60
C GLY A 18 -23.27 1.45 12.98
N ASP A 19 -23.35 0.14 13.02
CA ASP A 19 -23.52 -0.67 14.25
C ASP A 19 -22.20 -1.33 14.73
N LYS A 20 -21.06 -0.99 14.10
CA LYS A 20 -19.75 -1.55 14.43
C LYS A 20 -18.83 -0.53 15.07
N GLU A 21 -17.96 -1.04 15.94
CA GLU A 21 -16.91 -0.28 16.58
C GLU A 21 -15.55 -0.73 16.07
N TYR A 22 -14.68 0.26 15.79
CA TYR A 22 -13.33 0.07 15.33
C TYR A 22 -12.37 0.85 16.24
N ASP A 23 -11.40 0.17 16.81
CA ASP A 23 -10.32 0.87 17.51
C ASP A 23 -9.29 1.39 16.49
N TYR A 24 -8.72 2.56 16.74
CA TYR A 24 -7.69 3.16 15.88
C TYR A 24 -6.75 4.05 16.71
N PHE A 25 -5.59 4.41 16.15
CA PHE A 25 -4.60 5.24 16.82
C PHE A 25 -4.68 6.67 16.26
N SER A 26 -5.27 7.58 17.02
CA SER A 26 -5.62 8.93 16.60
C SER A 26 -4.40 9.84 16.50
N ILE A 27 -4.20 10.42 15.32
CA ILE A 27 -3.17 11.44 15.07
C ILE A 27 -3.50 12.73 15.83
N GLU A 28 -4.76 13.14 15.90
CA GLU A 28 -5.21 14.32 16.65
C GLU A 28 -4.87 14.19 18.15
N VAL A 29 -5.12 13.03 18.73
CA VAL A 29 -4.78 12.79 20.14
C VAL A 29 -3.27 12.77 20.35
N ALA A 30 -2.50 12.31 19.39
CA ALA A 30 -1.04 12.37 19.46
C ALA A 30 -0.52 13.82 19.46
N GLU A 31 -1.17 14.75 18.74
CA GLU A 31 -0.86 16.19 18.82
C GLU A 31 -1.09 16.72 20.23
N GLU A 32 -2.25 16.41 20.84
CA GLU A 32 -2.58 16.78 22.20
C GLU A 32 -1.62 16.20 23.24
N ALA A 33 -1.12 14.98 22.99
CA ALA A 33 -0.15 14.29 23.84
C ALA A 33 1.29 14.84 23.73
N GLY A 34 1.52 15.87 22.91
CA GLY A 34 2.78 16.61 22.87
C GLY A 34 3.64 16.38 21.62
N LEU A 35 3.11 15.78 20.56
CA LEU A 35 3.80 15.74 19.26
C LEU A 35 3.85 17.11 18.57
N GLY A 36 2.98 18.04 18.97
CA GLY A 36 2.81 19.33 18.29
C GLY A 36 1.87 19.22 17.09
N ASP A 37 1.61 20.33 16.40
CA ASP A 37 0.70 20.39 15.24
C ASP A 37 1.28 19.62 14.06
N VAL A 38 0.68 18.48 13.72
CA VAL A 38 1.00 17.64 12.57
C VAL A 38 -0.07 17.71 11.47
N SER A 39 -1.04 18.63 11.61
CA SER A 39 -2.15 18.79 10.66
C SER A 39 -1.70 19.05 9.22
N ARG A 40 -0.56 19.76 9.07
CA ARG A 40 0.04 20.12 7.78
C ARG A 40 1.04 19.10 7.22
N LEU A 41 1.26 17.96 7.89
CA LEU A 41 2.06 16.87 7.32
C LEU A 41 1.45 16.41 5.98
N PRO A 42 2.29 16.03 5.00
CA PRO A 42 1.83 15.29 3.83
C PRO A 42 1.02 14.07 4.25
N PHE A 43 -0.01 13.73 3.48
CA PHE A 43 -0.87 12.58 3.80
C PHE A 43 -0.08 11.27 3.89
N SER A 44 0.91 11.08 3.03
CA SER A 44 1.84 9.94 3.08
C SER A 44 2.61 9.87 4.41
N LEU A 45 3.04 11.00 4.97
CA LEU A 45 3.70 11.05 6.27
C LEU A 45 2.72 10.85 7.44
N LYS A 46 1.46 11.26 7.31
CA LYS A 46 0.41 10.93 8.30
C LYS A 46 0.19 9.41 8.38
N VAL A 47 0.22 8.71 7.24
CA VAL A 47 0.16 7.24 7.22
C VAL A 47 1.36 6.62 7.95
N LEU A 48 2.56 7.13 7.73
CA LEU A 48 3.75 6.68 8.47
C LEU A 48 3.65 7.01 9.96
N LEU A 49 3.12 8.18 10.33
CA LEU A 49 2.92 8.56 11.73
C LEU A 49 1.95 7.61 12.45
N GLU A 50 0.79 7.32 11.82
CA GLU A 50 -0.16 6.34 12.37
C GLU A 50 0.53 4.98 12.60
N ASN A 51 1.32 4.53 11.64
CA ASN A 51 2.05 3.27 11.74
C ASN A 51 3.01 3.25 12.95
N LEU A 52 3.75 4.33 13.17
CA LEU A 52 4.63 4.46 14.33
C LEU A 52 3.85 4.47 15.65
N LEU A 53 2.75 5.23 15.72
CA LEU A 53 1.91 5.28 16.93
C LEU A 53 1.35 3.89 17.28
N ARG A 54 0.89 3.15 16.28
CA ARG A 54 0.28 1.84 16.46
C ARG A 54 1.28 0.75 16.85
N TYR A 55 2.51 0.79 16.32
CA TYR A 55 3.56 -0.20 16.58
C TYR A 55 4.58 0.22 17.63
N GLU A 56 4.36 1.33 18.36
CA GLU A 56 5.25 1.80 19.41
C GLU A 56 5.45 0.72 20.48
N ASP A 57 6.66 0.14 20.56
CA ASP A 57 7.02 -0.96 21.45
C ASP A 57 8.14 -0.59 22.42
N GLY A 58 8.62 0.66 22.36
CA GLY A 58 9.73 1.15 23.15
C GLY A 58 11.11 0.59 22.77
N GLY A 59 11.16 -0.22 21.72
CA GLY A 59 12.38 -0.89 21.23
C GLY A 59 12.62 -0.62 19.74
N SER A 60 11.88 -1.29 18.86
CA SER A 60 12.00 -1.11 17.40
C SER A 60 11.31 0.15 16.90
N VAL A 61 10.24 0.55 17.55
CA VAL A 61 9.50 1.81 17.33
C VAL A 61 9.33 2.51 18.67
N THR A 62 9.75 3.77 18.75
CA THR A 62 9.74 4.55 19.96
C THR A 62 8.88 5.82 19.81
N VAL A 63 8.51 6.43 20.94
CA VAL A 63 7.86 7.75 20.93
C VAL A 63 8.76 8.81 20.27
N ASP A 64 10.09 8.66 20.36
CA ASP A 64 11.02 9.62 19.76
C ASP A 64 11.03 9.52 18.22
N ASP A 65 10.72 8.35 17.64
CA ASP A 65 10.52 8.23 16.19
C ASP A 65 9.29 9.01 15.73
N ALA A 66 8.18 8.93 16.47
CA ALA A 66 6.98 9.72 16.20
C ALA A 66 7.26 11.23 16.32
N LYS A 67 8.02 11.64 17.35
CA LYS A 67 8.45 13.06 17.52
C LYS A 67 9.37 13.52 16.38
N ALA A 68 10.30 12.66 15.94
CA ALA A 68 11.19 12.97 14.82
C ALA A 68 10.42 13.19 13.52
N LEU A 69 9.37 12.36 13.29
CA LEU A 69 8.48 12.53 12.15
C LEU A 69 7.65 13.81 12.25
N ALA A 70 7.11 14.14 13.43
CA ALA A 70 6.40 15.40 13.64
C ALA A 70 7.32 16.63 13.43
N ALA A 71 8.56 16.56 13.92
CA ALA A 71 9.56 17.61 13.75
C ALA A 71 9.98 17.85 12.29
N TRP A 72 9.68 16.91 11.39
CA TRP A 72 9.91 17.05 9.94
C TRP A 72 9.29 18.34 9.36
N LEU A 73 8.15 18.79 9.88
CA LEU A 73 7.52 20.05 9.46
C LEU A 73 8.41 21.29 9.62
N ASN A 74 9.41 21.26 10.48
CA ASN A 74 10.31 22.39 10.70
C ASN A 74 11.33 22.56 9.56
N THR A 75 11.71 21.47 8.90
CA THR A 75 12.82 21.42 7.95
C THR A 75 12.44 20.83 6.59
N GLY A 76 11.33 20.10 6.49
CA GLY A 76 10.94 19.34 5.31
C GLY A 76 11.85 18.15 5.01
N SER A 77 12.68 17.73 5.96
CA SER A 77 13.59 16.59 5.85
C SER A 77 13.98 16.05 7.22
N SER A 78 14.47 14.82 7.28
CA SER A 78 14.99 14.23 8.51
C SER A 78 16.12 13.24 8.18
N SER A 79 17.06 13.10 9.09
CA SER A 79 18.11 12.06 9.05
C SER A 79 17.79 10.86 9.95
N ASN A 80 16.61 10.85 10.59
CA ASN A 80 16.20 9.77 11.45
C ASN A 80 15.67 8.59 10.64
N GLU A 81 16.08 7.41 11.02
CA GLU A 81 15.51 6.15 10.53
C GLU A 81 14.28 5.79 11.34
N ILE A 82 13.31 5.18 10.68
CA ILE A 82 12.10 4.64 11.29
C ILE A 82 11.89 3.20 10.83
N ALA A 83 11.19 2.43 11.65
CA ALA A 83 10.83 1.05 11.38
C ALA A 83 9.35 0.97 10.94
N PHE A 84 9.11 0.97 9.63
CA PHE A 84 7.78 0.89 9.03
C PHE A 84 7.32 -0.56 8.89
N ARG A 85 6.09 -0.86 9.29
CA ARG A 85 5.47 -2.20 9.15
C ARG A 85 4.27 -2.15 8.21
N PRO A 86 4.42 -2.54 6.95
CA PRO A 86 3.29 -2.60 6.02
C PRO A 86 2.26 -3.66 6.46
N ALA A 87 0.98 -3.37 6.19
CA ALA A 87 -0.12 -4.27 6.56
C ALA A 87 -0.09 -5.59 5.77
N ARG A 88 0.39 -5.55 4.53
CA ARG A 88 0.38 -6.73 3.65
C ARG A 88 1.51 -6.72 2.63
N VAL A 89 1.71 -7.91 2.01
CA VAL A 89 2.68 -8.14 0.93
C VAL A 89 1.93 -8.56 -0.32
N LEU A 90 2.23 -7.93 -1.46
CA LEU A 90 1.74 -8.33 -2.77
C LEU A 90 2.86 -8.99 -3.56
N MET A 91 2.55 -10.11 -4.19
CA MET A 91 3.49 -10.83 -5.03
C MET A 91 2.88 -11.10 -6.40
N GLN A 92 3.68 -10.97 -7.41
CA GLN A 92 3.41 -11.49 -8.73
C GLN A 92 4.03 -12.88 -8.82
N ASP A 93 3.48 -13.79 -9.61
CA ASP A 93 3.89 -15.19 -9.57
C ASP A 93 5.36 -15.45 -9.98
N PHE A 94 5.93 -14.69 -10.91
CA PHE A 94 7.33 -14.87 -11.28
C PHE A 94 8.30 -14.39 -10.20
N THR A 95 8.00 -13.28 -9.55
CA THR A 95 8.84 -12.67 -8.52
C THR A 95 8.52 -13.19 -7.12
N GLY A 96 7.33 -13.76 -6.91
CA GLY A 96 6.86 -14.25 -5.61
C GLY A 96 7.07 -15.75 -5.36
N VAL A 97 7.13 -16.57 -6.42
CA VAL A 97 7.37 -18.01 -6.24
C VAL A 97 8.65 -18.32 -5.44
N PRO A 98 9.79 -17.62 -5.67
CA PRO A 98 10.98 -17.83 -4.85
C PRO A 98 10.73 -17.67 -3.36
N SER A 99 10.00 -16.64 -2.95
CA SER A 99 9.69 -16.40 -1.52
C SER A 99 8.85 -17.54 -0.91
N VAL A 100 7.92 -18.11 -1.69
CA VAL A 100 7.14 -19.29 -1.25
C VAL A 100 8.02 -20.53 -1.16
N VAL A 101 8.99 -20.69 -2.06
CA VAL A 101 9.99 -21.77 -2.01
C VAL A 101 10.85 -21.65 -0.75
N ASP A 102 11.27 -20.45 -0.39
CA ASP A 102 12.06 -20.20 0.81
C ASP A 102 11.26 -20.51 2.09
N LEU A 103 9.99 -20.14 2.16
CA LEU A 103 9.10 -20.56 3.27
C LEU A 103 9.01 -22.10 3.36
N ALA A 104 8.90 -22.80 2.23
CA ALA A 104 8.87 -24.25 2.20
C ALA A 104 10.21 -24.87 2.67
N ALA A 105 11.33 -24.28 2.26
CA ALA A 105 12.67 -24.68 2.71
C ALA A 105 12.85 -24.43 4.21
N MET A 106 12.35 -23.32 4.75
CA MET A 106 12.36 -23.04 6.20
C MET A 106 11.54 -24.08 6.97
N ARG A 107 10.37 -24.53 6.46
CA ARG A 107 9.61 -25.63 7.05
C ARG A 107 10.42 -26.94 7.10
N GLN A 108 11.10 -27.28 6.01
CA GLN A 108 11.95 -28.46 5.97
C GLN A 108 13.09 -28.35 6.98
N ALA A 109 13.79 -27.23 7.03
CA ALA A 109 14.86 -27.00 8.00
C ALA A 109 14.36 -27.08 9.46
N MET A 110 13.17 -26.54 9.74
CA MET A 110 12.53 -26.64 11.06
C MET A 110 12.27 -28.11 11.45
N ALA A 111 11.75 -28.91 10.52
CA ALA A 111 11.49 -30.33 10.73
C ALA A 111 12.80 -31.08 10.96
N ASP A 112 13.83 -30.82 10.18
CA ASP A 112 15.16 -31.45 10.31
C ASP A 112 15.82 -31.15 11.66
N MET A 113 15.55 -29.97 12.22
CA MET A 113 15.99 -29.60 13.58
C MET A 113 15.10 -30.17 14.70
N GLY A 114 14.05 -30.93 14.37
CA GLY A 114 13.09 -31.48 15.33
C GLY A 114 12.07 -30.47 15.87
N GLY A 115 11.94 -29.32 15.23
CA GLY A 115 10.93 -28.30 15.55
C GLY A 115 9.60 -28.55 14.81
N ASP A 116 8.61 -27.71 15.11
CA ASP A 116 7.31 -27.77 14.47
C ASP A 116 7.29 -26.91 13.20
N PRO A 117 7.23 -27.51 11.98
CA PRO A 117 7.23 -26.78 10.71
C PRO A 117 6.01 -25.88 10.53
N GLU A 118 4.89 -26.17 11.20
CA GLU A 118 3.67 -25.34 11.09
C GLU A 118 3.83 -23.95 11.71
N LYS A 119 4.89 -23.73 12.49
CA LYS A 119 5.26 -22.38 12.99
C LYS A 119 5.79 -21.46 11.91
N ILE A 120 6.23 -22.00 10.77
CA ILE A 120 6.70 -21.20 9.64
C ILE A 120 5.48 -20.82 8.79
N ASN A 121 5.03 -19.59 8.94
CA ASN A 121 3.93 -18.98 8.19
C ASN A 121 4.22 -17.49 7.99
N PRO A 122 3.70 -16.88 6.94
CA PRO A 122 3.66 -15.43 6.86
C PRO A 122 2.94 -14.83 8.07
N LEU A 123 3.53 -13.83 8.70
CA LEU A 123 2.93 -13.10 9.82
C LEU A 123 2.03 -11.97 9.35
N ASN A 124 2.25 -11.47 8.14
CA ASN A 124 1.41 -10.47 7.47
C ASN A 124 0.57 -11.14 6.39
N THR A 125 -0.54 -10.51 6.00
CA THR A 125 -1.35 -10.95 4.86
C THR A 125 -0.53 -10.90 3.57
N CYS A 126 -0.43 -12.02 2.89
CA CYS A 126 0.29 -12.17 1.62
C CYS A 126 -0.67 -12.55 0.51
N ASN A 127 -0.70 -11.75 -0.54
CA ASN A 127 -1.48 -12.03 -1.74
C ASN A 127 -0.53 -12.26 -2.92
N LEU A 128 -0.60 -13.43 -3.54
CA LEU A 128 0.11 -13.70 -4.78
C LEU A 128 -0.89 -13.74 -5.92
N VAL A 129 -0.65 -12.94 -6.95
CA VAL A 129 -1.48 -12.90 -8.15
C VAL A 129 -0.74 -13.58 -9.28
N ILE A 130 -1.37 -14.61 -9.86
CA ILE A 130 -0.89 -15.21 -11.11
C ILE A 130 -1.25 -14.23 -12.22
N ASP A 131 -0.22 -13.53 -12.67
CA ASP A 131 -0.35 -12.37 -13.54
C ASP A 131 -0.37 -12.74 -15.05
N HIS A 132 0.08 -11.87 -15.87
CA HIS A 132 0.08 -11.85 -17.33
C HIS A 132 1.03 -12.89 -17.99
N SER A 133 1.01 -14.12 -17.51
CA SER A 133 1.83 -15.19 -18.11
C SER A 133 1.21 -15.78 -19.39
N VAL A 134 -0.05 -15.43 -19.70
CA VAL A 134 -0.74 -15.94 -20.90
C VAL A 134 -0.14 -15.32 -22.15
N THR A 135 0.51 -16.16 -22.96
CA THR A 135 1.00 -15.77 -24.27
C THR A 135 -0.04 -16.13 -25.33
N ALA A 136 -0.44 -15.17 -26.16
CA ALA A 136 -1.38 -15.40 -27.26
C ALA A 136 -0.65 -16.08 -28.44
N GLU A 137 -0.47 -17.40 -28.36
CA GLU A 137 0.14 -18.19 -29.42
C GLU A 137 -0.86 -18.46 -30.57
N PHE A 138 -2.16 -18.50 -30.25
CA PHE A 138 -3.25 -18.71 -31.20
C PHE A 138 -4.06 -17.42 -31.33
N THR A 139 -4.29 -16.99 -32.58
CA THR A 139 -5.02 -15.76 -32.89
C THR A 139 -5.95 -15.94 -34.08
N GLY A 140 -6.97 -15.10 -34.22
CA GLY A 140 -7.81 -14.99 -35.40
C GLY A 140 -8.78 -16.15 -35.62
N THR A 141 -8.93 -17.09 -34.68
CA THR A 141 -9.89 -18.21 -34.77
C THR A 141 -10.83 -18.21 -33.56
N ALA A 142 -12.03 -18.78 -33.72
CA ALA A 142 -13.04 -18.83 -32.66
C ALA A 142 -12.58 -19.63 -31.42
N ASP A 143 -11.67 -20.57 -31.57
CA ASP A 143 -11.13 -21.44 -30.54
C ASP A 143 -9.78 -20.92 -29.96
N ALA A 144 -9.28 -19.78 -30.44
CA ALA A 144 -7.98 -19.26 -30.05
C ALA A 144 -7.86 -19.03 -28.51
N MET A 145 -8.90 -18.48 -27.89
CA MET A 145 -8.91 -18.25 -26.43
C MET A 145 -8.74 -19.58 -25.67
N GLN A 146 -9.52 -20.59 -26.01
CA GLN A 146 -9.46 -21.89 -25.36
C GLN A 146 -8.09 -22.56 -25.54
N LYS A 147 -7.52 -22.52 -26.74
CA LYS A 147 -6.18 -23.04 -27.00
C LYS A 147 -5.08 -22.33 -26.23
N ASN A 148 -5.16 -21.02 -26.10
CA ASN A 148 -4.20 -20.26 -25.29
C ASN A 148 -4.31 -20.62 -23.80
N ILE A 149 -5.52 -20.81 -23.26
CA ILE A 149 -5.72 -21.25 -21.87
C ILE A 149 -5.12 -22.66 -21.68
N GLU A 150 -5.40 -23.60 -22.57
CA GLU A 150 -4.84 -24.96 -22.50
C GLU A 150 -3.31 -24.94 -22.55
N LYS A 151 -2.74 -24.12 -23.42
CA LYS A 151 -1.29 -23.93 -23.53
C LYS A 151 -0.70 -23.32 -22.26
N GLU A 152 -1.34 -22.30 -21.70
CA GLU A 152 -0.98 -21.66 -20.44
C GLU A 152 -0.87 -22.69 -19.32
N PHE A 153 -1.93 -23.47 -19.09
CA PHE A 153 -1.93 -24.50 -18.05
C PHE A 153 -0.87 -25.58 -18.30
N ALA A 154 -0.74 -26.05 -19.56
CA ALA A 154 0.27 -27.04 -19.90
C ALA A 154 1.71 -26.56 -19.64
N SER A 155 1.98 -25.29 -19.92
CA SER A 155 3.31 -24.71 -19.73
C SER A 155 3.65 -24.40 -18.28
N ASN A 156 2.64 -24.12 -17.43
CA ASN A 156 2.82 -23.60 -16.07
C ASN A 156 2.26 -24.54 -14.98
N MET A 157 1.88 -25.75 -15.32
CA MET A 157 1.22 -26.70 -14.40
C MET A 157 2.02 -26.94 -13.13
N GLU A 158 3.34 -27.05 -13.21
CA GLU A 158 4.22 -27.28 -12.07
C GLU A 158 4.16 -26.09 -11.09
N ARG A 159 4.30 -24.87 -11.60
CA ARG A 159 4.21 -23.64 -10.82
C ARG A 159 2.83 -23.49 -10.17
N TYR A 160 1.77 -23.74 -10.91
CA TYR A 160 0.40 -23.61 -10.39
C TYR A 160 0.08 -24.67 -9.33
N THR A 161 0.58 -25.90 -9.51
CA THR A 161 0.44 -26.95 -8.52
C THR A 161 1.17 -26.58 -7.22
N PHE A 162 2.38 -26.03 -7.31
CA PHE A 162 3.14 -25.56 -6.17
C PHE A 162 2.45 -24.42 -5.43
N LEU A 163 1.95 -23.40 -6.16
CA LEU A 163 1.24 -22.26 -5.56
C LEU A 163 -0.07 -22.70 -4.89
N LYS A 164 -0.81 -23.63 -5.52
CA LYS A 164 -2.02 -24.20 -4.91
C LYS A 164 -1.72 -24.95 -3.62
N TRP A 165 -0.60 -25.70 -3.57
CA TRP A 165 -0.12 -26.30 -2.35
C TRP A 165 0.21 -25.23 -1.31
N GLY A 166 0.95 -24.18 -1.66
CA GLY A 166 1.31 -23.09 -0.77
C GLY A 166 0.09 -22.43 -0.12
N GLN A 167 -0.97 -22.17 -0.88
CA GLN A 167 -2.22 -21.62 -0.36
C GLN A 167 -2.89 -22.52 0.70
N THR A 168 -2.69 -23.84 0.63
CA THR A 168 -3.23 -24.77 1.63
C THR A 168 -2.29 -25.01 2.80
N ALA A 169 -1.00 -24.86 2.55
CA ALA A 169 0.06 -25.12 3.53
C ALA A 169 0.30 -23.93 4.46
N PHE A 170 0.17 -22.71 3.97
CA PHE A 170 0.45 -21.49 4.73
C PHE A 170 -0.83 -20.75 5.09
N SER A 171 -0.97 -20.34 6.36
CA SER A 171 -1.94 -19.34 6.78
C SER A 171 -1.50 -17.95 6.30
N ASN A 172 -2.42 -17.01 6.19
CA ASN A 172 -2.17 -15.64 5.69
C ASN A 172 -1.63 -15.56 4.25
N PHE A 173 -1.71 -16.63 3.47
CA PHE A 173 -1.27 -16.68 2.09
C PHE A 173 -2.43 -17.04 1.16
N THR A 174 -2.69 -16.15 0.18
CA THR A 174 -3.79 -16.32 -0.79
C THR A 174 -3.23 -16.22 -2.20
N VAL A 175 -3.66 -17.11 -3.08
CA VAL A 175 -3.31 -17.10 -4.50
C VAL A 175 -4.52 -16.71 -5.34
N VAL A 176 -4.40 -15.63 -6.10
CA VAL A 176 -5.38 -15.26 -7.12
C VAL A 176 -5.07 -16.06 -8.39
N PRO A 177 -6.04 -16.84 -8.91
CA PRO A 177 -5.77 -17.77 -10.00
C PRO A 177 -5.51 -17.06 -11.33
N PRO A 178 -4.92 -17.78 -12.34
CA PRO A 178 -4.70 -17.22 -13.66
C PRO A 178 -6.03 -16.84 -14.33
N GLY A 179 -6.00 -15.79 -15.14
CA GLY A 179 -7.18 -15.26 -15.84
C GLY A 179 -8.05 -14.32 -15.01
N ALA A 180 -7.72 -14.05 -13.74
CA ALA A 180 -8.44 -13.09 -12.92
C ALA A 180 -8.18 -11.63 -13.33
N GLY A 181 -7.00 -11.32 -13.85
CA GLY A 181 -6.60 -9.99 -14.31
C GLY A 181 -5.12 -9.72 -14.09
N ILE A 182 -4.71 -8.51 -14.41
CA ILE A 182 -3.33 -8.02 -14.21
C ILE A 182 -3.12 -7.73 -12.72
N CYS A 183 -1.98 -8.12 -12.17
CA CYS A 183 -1.65 -8.07 -10.75
C CYS A 183 -2.04 -6.75 -10.06
N HIS A 184 -1.57 -5.62 -10.58
CA HIS A 184 -1.81 -4.33 -9.93
C HIS A 184 -3.23 -3.81 -10.14
N GLN A 185 -3.91 -4.18 -11.23
CA GLN A 185 -5.34 -3.90 -11.43
C GLN A 185 -6.19 -4.73 -10.46
N VAL A 186 -5.88 -6.02 -10.29
CA VAL A 186 -6.54 -6.87 -9.29
C VAL A 186 -6.32 -6.31 -7.88
N ASN A 187 -5.11 -5.85 -7.58
CA ASN A 187 -4.85 -5.19 -6.30
C ASN A 187 -5.71 -3.92 -6.13
N LEU A 188 -5.70 -3.03 -7.11
CA LEU A 188 -6.45 -1.77 -7.06
C LEU A 188 -7.96 -1.99 -6.93
N GLU A 189 -8.52 -2.95 -7.70
CA GLU A 189 -9.96 -3.16 -7.82
C GLU A 189 -10.56 -4.08 -6.76
N PHE A 190 -9.76 -5.01 -6.18
CA PHE A 190 -10.28 -6.04 -5.29
C PHE A 190 -9.54 -6.17 -3.96
N LEU A 191 -8.20 -6.20 -3.96
CA LEU A 191 -7.43 -6.54 -2.76
C LEU A 191 -7.23 -5.33 -1.84
N ALA A 192 -6.97 -4.17 -2.40
CA ALA A 192 -6.78 -2.94 -1.64
C ALA A 192 -8.09 -2.48 -0.98
N LYS A 193 -7.99 -2.06 0.27
CA LYS A 193 -9.15 -1.65 1.08
C LYS A 193 -9.18 -0.18 1.44
N THR A 194 -8.10 0.56 1.19
CA THR A 194 -7.86 1.95 1.62
C THR A 194 -7.75 2.07 3.14
N VAL A 195 -8.67 1.49 3.88
CA VAL A 195 -8.58 1.26 5.34
C VAL A 195 -8.58 -0.23 5.58
N TRP A 196 -7.52 -0.71 6.19
CA TRP A 196 -7.32 -2.10 6.57
C TRP A 196 -7.89 -2.36 7.96
N THR A 197 -8.33 -3.59 8.20
CA THR A 197 -8.82 -4.00 9.51
C THR A 197 -8.20 -5.32 9.92
N GLU A 198 -7.84 -5.41 11.20
CA GLU A 198 -7.32 -6.64 11.82
C GLU A 198 -8.02 -6.90 13.15
N GLU A 199 -8.19 -8.17 13.49
CA GLU A 199 -8.74 -8.56 14.76
C GLU A 199 -7.62 -8.82 15.78
N GLU A 200 -7.70 -8.14 16.93
CA GLU A 200 -6.76 -8.30 18.03
C GLU A 200 -7.52 -8.24 19.37
N ASP A 201 -7.41 -9.30 20.18
CA ASP A 201 -8.02 -9.43 21.49
C ASP A 201 -9.55 -9.17 21.50
N GLY A 202 -10.23 -9.61 20.43
CA GLY A 202 -11.67 -9.44 20.27
C GLY A 202 -12.12 -8.05 19.89
N LYS A 203 -11.20 -7.20 19.42
CA LYS A 203 -11.47 -5.87 18.89
C LYS A 203 -10.99 -5.77 17.46
N THR A 204 -11.73 -5.04 16.63
CA THR A 204 -11.34 -4.74 15.27
C THR A 204 -10.53 -3.45 15.25
N ILE A 205 -9.26 -3.55 14.84
CA ILE A 205 -8.37 -2.40 14.69
C ILE A 205 -8.44 -1.90 13.25
N ALA A 206 -8.78 -0.62 13.07
CA ALA A 206 -8.75 0.05 11.77
C ALA A 206 -7.46 0.86 11.61
N MET A 207 -6.84 0.76 10.42
CA MET A 207 -5.57 1.41 10.09
C MET A 207 -5.50 1.72 8.59
N PRO A 208 -4.62 2.62 8.12
CA PRO A 208 -4.39 2.79 6.70
C PRO A 208 -3.92 1.47 6.06
N ASP A 209 -4.48 1.13 4.90
CA ASP A 209 -3.93 0.04 4.09
C ASP A 209 -2.55 0.44 3.58
N THR A 210 -1.57 -0.41 3.81
CA THR A 210 -0.18 -0.20 3.41
C THR A 210 0.41 -1.48 2.86
N ILE A 211 1.27 -1.38 1.86
CA ILE A 211 1.73 -2.55 1.12
C ILE A 211 3.18 -2.42 0.66
N VAL A 212 3.89 -3.52 0.64
CA VAL A 212 5.08 -3.69 -0.20
C VAL A 212 4.84 -4.81 -1.21
N GLY A 213 5.45 -4.71 -2.36
CA GLY A 213 5.26 -5.72 -3.40
C GLY A 213 6.55 -6.09 -4.10
N THR A 214 6.60 -7.32 -4.63
CA THR A 214 7.77 -7.85 -5.36
C THR A 214 7.86 -7.33 -6.80
N ASP A 215 7.08 -6.32 -7.15
CA ASP A 215 7.04 -5.71 -8.47
C ASP A 215 7.10 -4.17 -8.36
N SER A 216 7.79 -3.53 -9.30
CA SER A 216 7.97 -2.06 -9.32
C SER A 216 6.64 -1.30 -9.45
N HIS A 217 5.64 -1.86 -10.13
CA HIS A 217 4.34 -1.24 -10.34
C HIS A 217 3.36 -1.41 -9.17
N THR A 218 3.82 -1.94 -8.03
CA THR A 218 3.07 -1.92 -6.76
C THR A 218 2.59 -0.51 -6.39
N THR A 219 3.32 0.50 -6.82
CA THR A 219 2.99 1.92 -6.60
C THR A 219 1.65 2.36 -7.19
N MET A 220 1.06 1.63 -8.13
CA MET A 220 -0.26 1.93 -8.72
C MET A 220 -1.34 2.13 -7.65
N VAL A 221 -1.28 1.39 -6.56
CA VAL A 221 -2.28 1.41 -5.49
C VAL A 221 -2.29 2.71 -4.68
N ASN A 222 -1.24 3.54 -4.77
CA ASN A 222 -1.22 4.84 -4.10
C ASN A 222 -2.31 5.81 -4.58
N ALA A 223 -2.94 5.54 -5.72
CA ALA A 223 -4.14 6.26 -6.16
C ALA A 223 -5.33 6.08 -5.21
N LEU A 224 -5.38 4.97 -4.45
CA LEU A 224 -6.37 4.72 -3.40
C LEU A 224 -5.89 5.17 -2.00
N SER A 225 -4.90 6.03 -1.92
CA SER A 225 -4.24 6.38 -0.64
C SER A 225 -3.67 5.17 0.12
N VAL A 226 -3.37 4.09 -0.56
CA VAL A 226 -2.65 2.95 0.00
C VAL A 226 -1.16 3.22 -0.18
N LEU A 227 -0.46 3.49 0.91
CA LEU A 227 0.98 3.74 0.84
C LEU A 227 1.71 2.45 0.49
N GLY A 228 2.35 2.44 -0.68
CA GLY A 228 2.99 1.23 -1.17
C GLY A 228 4.04 1.45 -2.24
N TRP A 229 5.04 0.56 -2.26
CA TRP A 229 6.11 0.57 -3.26
C TRP A 229 6.67 -0.83 -3.51
N GLY A 230 7.45 -0.94 -4.58
CA GLY A 230 8.16 -2.17 -4.93
C GLY A 230 9.41 -2.38 -4.08
N VAL A 231 9.63 -3.62 -3.67
CA VAL A 231 10.80 -4.07 -2.91
C VAL A 231 11.42 -5.30 -3.57
N GLY A 232 12.66 -5.64 -3.19
CA GLY A 232 13.29 -6.90 -3.58
C GLY A 232 12.63 -8.11 -2.90
N GLY A 233 12.84 -9.32 -3.46
CA GLY A 233 12.29 -10.56 -2.89
C GLY A 233 12.68 -10.78 -1.43
N ILE A 234 13.97 -10.58 -1.09
CA ILE A 234 14.48 -10.72 0.28
C ILE A 234 13.80 -9.74 1.26
N GLU A 235 13.55 -8.51 0.83
CA GLU A 235 12.84 -7.52 1.66
C GLU A 235 11.38 -7.92 1.86
N ALA A 236 10.72 -8.43 0.82
CA ALA A 236 9.36 -8.95 0.93
C ALA A 236 9.31 -10.13 1.92
N GLU A 237 10.25 -11.07 1.84
CA GLU A 237 10.36 -12.19 2.78
C GLU A 237 10.58 -11.71 4.21
N ALA A 238 11.44 -10.72 4.43
CA ALA A 238 11.67 -10.14 5.74
C ALA A 238 10.36 -9.58 6.33
N VAL A 239 9.57 -8.87 5.52
CA VAL A 239 8.25 -8.37 5.92
C VAL A 239 7.28 -9.51 6.19
N MET A 240 7.25 -10.55 5.34
CA MET A 240 6.42 -11.75 5.59
C MET A 240 6.74 -12.41 6.93
N LEU A 241 7.99 -12.36 7.36
CA LEU A 241 8.47 -12.88 8.65
C LEU A 241 8.34 -11.84 9.79
N GLY A 242 7.62 -10.73 9.57
CA GLY A 242 7.32 -9.74 10.58
C GLY A 242 8.43 -8.72 10.86
N GLN A 243 9.49 -8.67 10.04
CA GLN A 243 10.49 -7.63 10.18
C GLN A 243 9.97 -6.29 9.60
N PRO A 244 10.29 -5.15 10.22
CA PRO A 244 9.95 -3.86 9.65
C PRO A 244 10.84 -3.52 8.46
N VAL A 245 10.35 -2.66 7.59
CA VAL A 245 11.16 -1.97 6.60
C VAL A 245 11.83 -0.78 7.29
N THR A 246 13.16 -0.81 7.39
CA THR A 246 13.92 0.32 7.92
C THR A 246 14.14 1.35 6.83
N MET A 247 13.75 2.60 7.08
CA MET A 247 13.86 3.68 6.12
C MET A 247 14.11 5.02 6.82
N LEU A 248 14.79 5.93 6.15
CA LEU A 248 14.82 7.33 6.58
C LEU A 248 13.42 7.93 6.44
N ILE A 249 13.05 8.84 7.35
CA ILE A 249 11.84 9.65 7.17
C ILE A 249 12.00 10.40 5.84
N PRO A 250 11.13 10.15 4.84
CA PRO A 250 11.38 10.60 3.47
C PRO A 250 11.17 12.11 3.30
N GLU A 251 11.93 12.69 2.37
CA GLU A 251 11.53 13.95 1.76
C GLU A 251 10.28 13.74 0.90
N VAL A 252 9.37 14.70 0.90
CA VAL A 252 8.14 14.64 0.12
C VAL A 252 8.07 15.83 -0.84
N ILE A 253 8.01 15.54 -2.13
CA ILE A 253 7.85 16.55 -3.18
C ILE A 253 6.37 16.67 -3.52
N GLY A 254 5.79 17.84 -3.27
CA GLY A 254 4.43 18.15 -3.66
C GLY A 254 4.33 18.44 -5.16
N PHE A 255 3.50 17.69 -5.89
CA PHE A 255 3.18 17.97 -7.28
C PHE A 255 1.80 18.62 -7.38
N LYS A 256 1.77 19.94 -7.66
CA LYS A 256 0.52 20.70 -7.69
C LYS A 256 -0.17 20.60 -9.04
N LEU A 257 -1.34 19.98 -9.06
CA LEU A 257 -2.20 19.92 -10.24
C LEU A 257 -3.20 21.09 -10.24
N THR A 258 -3.25 21.82 -11.35
CA THR A 258 -4.13 22.98 -11.52
C THR A 258 -4.83 22.91 -12.87
N GLY A 259 -6.03 23.52 -12.94
CA GLY A 259 -6.81 23.55 -14.17
C GLY A 259 -7.40 22.20 -14.56
N LYS A 260 -7.59 21.98 -15.83
CA LYS A 260 -8.14 20.74 -16.40
C LYS A 260 -7.45 20.42 -17.73
N MET A 261 -7.46 19.14 -18.09
CA MET A 261 -6.99 18.71 -19.42
C MET A 261 -7.87 19.35 -20.51
N GLN A 262 -7.22 19.82 -21.56
CA GLN A 262 -7.94 20.36 -22.73
C GLN A 262 -8.49 19.21 -23.58
N GLU A 263 -9.52 19.49 -24.38
CA GLU A 263 -10.07 18.53 -25.32
C GLU A 263 -8.98 18.05 -26.30
N GLY A 264 -8.88 16.76 -26.51
CA GLY A 264 -7.87 16.12 -27.35
C GLY A 264 -6.57 15.72 -26.64
N ILE A 265 -6.39 16.11 -25.36
CA ILE A 265 -5.28 15.62 -24.52
C ILE A 265 -5.67 14.30 -23.85
N LEU A 266 -4.84 13.32 -23.98
CA LEU A 266 -5.02 12.00 -23.37
C LEU A 266 -4.38 11.94 -21.97
N ALA A 267 -4.85 11.02 -21.13
CA ALA A 267 -4.22 10.73 -19.84
C ALA A 267 -2.73 10.38 -19.97
N THR A 268 -2.35 9.67 -21.04
CA THR A 268 -0.96 9.35 -21.36
C THR A 268 -0.09 10.58 -21.61
N ASP A 269 -0.62 11.64 -22.23
CA ASP A 269 0.12 12.89 -22.45
C ASP A 269 0.42 13.57 -21.12
N LEU A 270 -0.57 13.61 -20.21
CA LEU A 270 -0.38 14.11 -18.84
C LEU A 270 0.69 13.31 -18.11
N VAL A 271 0.58 11.98 -18.12
CA VAL A 271 1.50 11.08 -17.42
C VAL A 271 2.93 11.27 -17.91
N LEU A 272 3.15 11.29 -19.23
CA LEU A 272 4.49 11.48 -19.80
C LEU A 272 5.07 12.86 -19.45
N ARG A 273 4.22 13.88 -19.40
CA ARG A 273 4.65 15.23 -19.00
C ARG A 273 5.03 15.27 -17.52
N VAL A 274 4.25 14.67 -16.65
CA VAL A 274 4.54 14.57 -15.22
C VAL A 274 5.85 13.81 -14.99
N VAL A 275 6.04 12.67 -15.66
CA VAL A 275 7.30 11.90 -15.60
C VAL A 275 8.49 12.76 -16.00
N GLN A 276 8.40 13.50 -17.11
CA GLN A 276 9.47 14.39 -17.56
C GLN A 276 9.78 15.48 -16.52
N MET A 277 8.75 16.10 -15.93
CA MET A 277 8.93 17.17 -14.94
C MET A 277 9.60 16.64 -13.68
N LEU A 278 9.13 15.52 -13.14
CA LEU A 278 9.67 14.89 -11.93
C LEU A 278 11.10 14.35 -12.15
N ARG A 279 11.39 13.78 -13.32
CA ARG A 279 12.77 13.41 -13.71
C ARG A 279 13.71 14.63 -13.68
N ASN A 280 13.27 15.74 -14.24
CA ASN A 280 14.07 16.97 -14.26
C ASN A 280 14.23 17.57 -12.85
N LYS A 281 13.23 17.41 -11.98
CA LYS A 281 13.27 17.85 -10.58
C LYS A 281 14.27 17.04 -9.74
N GLY A 282 14.42 15.75 -10.05
CA GLY A 282 15.30 14.85 -9.29
C GLY A 282 14.65 14.37 -7.99
N VAL A 283 13.73 13.40 -8.12
CA VAL A 283 12.95 12.87 -7.00
C VAL A 283 13.38 11.46 -6.54
N VAL A 284 14.58 11.03 -6.90
CA VAL A 284 15.09 9.71 -6.56
C VAL A 284 15.14 9.51 -5.04
N GLY A 285 14.53 8.43 -4.56
CA GLY A 285 14.45 8.08 -3.15
C GLY A 285 13.52 8.96 -2.31
N LYS A 286 12.76 9.86 -2.95
CA LYS A 286 11.76 10.70 -2.30
C LYS A 286 10.36 10.17 -2.52
N PHE A 287 9.42 10.63 -1.71
CA PHE A 287 8.00 10.49 -2.01
C PHE A 287 7.55 11.65 -2.90
N VAL A 288 6.64 11.38 -3.79
CA VAL A 288 5.88 12.40 -4.51
C VAL A 288 4.43 12.33 -4.03
N GLU A 289 3.85 13.47 -3.70
CA GLU A 289 2.45 13.54 -3.31
C GLU A 289 1.72 14.55 -4.20
N PHE A 290 0.64 14.11 -4.82
CA PHE A 290 -0.15 14.94 -5.72
C PHE A 290 -1.20 15.72 -4.93
N PHE A 291 -1.32 17.01 -5.23
CA PHE A 291 -2.23 17.92 -4.53
C PHE A 291 -2.76 19.02 -5.44
N GLY A 292 -3.63 19.87 -4.92
CA GLY A 292 -4.17 21.02 -5.63
C GLY A 292 -5.54 20.75 -6.27
N PRO A 293 -6.19 21.81 -6.80
CA PRO A 293 -7.56 21.74 -7.30
C PRO A 293 -7.72 20.91 -8.58
N GLY A 294 -6.64 20.66 -9.31
CA GLY A 294 -6.68 19.81 -10.51
C GLY A 294 -6.97 18.34 -10.22
N LEU A 295 -6.81 17.88 -8.97
CA LEU A 295 -7.15 16.50 -8.60
C LEU A 295 -8.61 16.14 -8.87
N GLU A 296 -9.52 17.08 -8.66
CA GLU A 296 -10.95 16.88 -8.89
C GLU A 296 -11.31 16.65 -10.37
N GLN A 297 -10.38 16.95 -11.27
CA GLN A 297 -10.55 16.77 -12.72
C GLN A 297 -9.99 15.43 -13.22
N LEU A 298 -9.30 14.68 -12.36
CA LEU A 298 -8.71 13.39 -12.71
C LEU A 298 -9.58 12.25 -12.20
N SER A 299 -9.84 11.30 -13.08
CA SER A 299 -10.43 10.04 -12.65
C SER A 299 -9.42 9.24 -11.82
N LEU A 300 -9.89 8.35 -10.95
CA LEU A 300 -8.98 7.49 -10.18
C LEU A 300 -8.11 6.60 -11.08
N PRO A 301 -8.56 6.04 -12.22
CA PRO A 301 -7.68 5.37 -13.18
C PRO A 301 -6.56 6.26 -13.72
N ASP A 302 -6.80 7.55 -13.95
CA ASP A 302 -5.72 8.49 -14.35
C ASP A 302 -4.72 8.70 -13.22
N GLN A 303 -5.20 8.87 -11.99
CA GLN A 303 -4.36 8.93 -10.80
C GLN A 303 -3.54 7.64 -10.62
N ALA A 304 -4.16 6.48 -10.85
CA ALA A 304 -3.49 5.19 -10.78
C ALA A 304 -2.36 5.07 -11.82
N THR A 305 -2.56 5.62 -13.03
CA THR A 305 -1.52 5.63 -14.05
C THR A 305 -0.34 6.54 -13.63
N LEU A 306 -0.61 7.70 -13.02
CA LEU A 306 0.44 8.58 -12.47
C LEU A 306 1.19 7.90 -11.32
N ALA A 307 0.49 7.26 -10.41
CA ALA A 307 1.08 6.52 -9.29
C ALA A 307 1.91 5.33 -9.75
N ASN A 308 1.42 4.61 -10.77
CA ASN A 308 2.10 3.47 -11.38
C ASN A 308 3.49 3.82 -11.92
N MET A 309 3.64 5.01 -12.47
CA MET A 309 4.88 5.49 -13.08
C MET A 309 5.90 6.06 -12.08
N ALA A 310 5.70 5.87 -10.77
CA ALA A 310 6.65 6.32 -9.75
C ALA A 310 8.07 5.80 -9.98
N PRO A 311 8.30 4.52 -10.30
CA PRO A 311 9.64 4.04 -10.65
C PRO A 311 10.25 4.74 -11.86
N GLU A 312 9.45 5.06 -12.87
CA GLU A 312 9.91 5.72 -14.10
C GLU A 312 10.35 7.15 -13.85
N TYR A 313 9.66 7.91 -12.98
CA TYR A 313 10.19 9.23 -12.59
C TYR A 313 11.20 9.16 -11.44
N GLY A 314 11.42 7.99 -10.84
CA GLY A 314 12.51 7.72 -9.89
C GLY A 314 12.10 7.92 -8.42
N ALA A 315 10.83 8.18 -8.11
CA ALA A 315 10.36 8.29 -6.73
C ALA A 315 10.05 6.91 -6.12
N THR A 316 10.03 6.85 -4.80
CA THR A 316 9.61 5.64 -4.07
C THR A 316 8.13 5.36 -4.29
N CYS A 317 7.29 6.40 -4.26
CA CYS A 317 5.85 6.33 -4.55
C CYS A 317 5.31 7.64 -5.11
N GLY A 318 4.10 7.59 -5.68
CA GLY A 318 3.32 8.76 -6.12
C GLY A 318 1.94 8.73 -5.47
N PHE A 319 1.80 9.40 -4.32
CA PHE A 319 0.68 9.26 -3.40
C PHE A 319 -0.44 10.26 -3.71
N PHE A 320 -1.68 9.81 -3.57
CA PHE A 320 -2.89 10.62 -3.69
C PHE A 320 -3.69 10.57 -2.38
N PRO A 321 -4.31 11.67 -1.96
CA PRO A 321 -5.15 11.71 -0.77
C PRO A 321 -6.51 11.01 -0.99
N ILE A 322 -7.17 10.65 0.11
CA ILE A 322 -8.56 10.15 0.08
C ILE A 322 -9.51 11.32 -0.15
N ASP A 323 -10.38 11.21 -1.14
CA ASP A 323 -11.40 12.21 -1.46
C ASP A 323 -12.72 11.56 -1.94
N ALA A 324 -13.66 12.37 -2.38
CA ALA A 324 -14.92 11.88 -2.94
C ALA A 324 -14.74 11.01 -4.20
N GLY A 325 -13.67 11.22 -4.97
CA GLY A 325 -13.31 10.38 -6.11
C GLY A 325 -12.93 8.96 -5.68
N THR A 326 -12.21 8.85 -4.56
CA THR A 326 -11.87 7.55 -3.95
C THR A 326 -13.14 6.79 -3.57
N ILE A 327 -14.09 7.42 -2.89
CA ILE A 327 -15.37 6.79 -2.51
C ILE A 327 -16.13 6.31 -3.74
N LYS A 328 -16.26 7.17 -4.76
CA LYS A 328 -16.93 6.81 -6.01
C LYS A 328 -16.28 5.61 -6.71
N TYR A 329 -14.96 5.50 -6.65
CA TYR A 329 -14.25 4.36 -7.22
C TYR A 329 -14.48 3.07 -6.42
N LEU A 330 -14.51 3.15 -5.09
CA LEU A 330 -14.84 2.01 -4.24
C LEU A 330 -16.27 1.50 -4.51
N GLU A 331 -17.23 2.40 -4.75
CA GLU A 331 -18.58 2.05 -5.19
C GLU A 331 -18.58 1.38 -6.56
N LEU A 332 -17.87 1.96 -7.53
CA LEU A 332 -17.76 1.43 -8.91
C LEU A 332 -17.17 0.01 -8.93
N THR A 333 -16.22 -0.27 -8.05
CA THR A 333 -15.55 -1.57 -7.93
C THR A 333 -16.23 -2.50 -6.92
N ALA A 334 -17.48 -2.18 -6.55
CA ALA A 334 -18.36 -2.99 -5.73
C ALA A 334 -17.79 -3.37 -4.33
N ARG A 335 -17.02 -2.46 -3.69
CA ARG A 335 -16.71 -2.57 -2.28
C ARG A 335 -18.00 -2.53 -1.46
N SER A 336 -18.03 -3.25 -0.33
CA SER A 336 -19.20 -3.26 0.53
C SER A 336 -19.51 -1.86 1.10
N GLN A 337 -20.79 -1.57 1.35
CA GLN A 337 -21.17 -0.29 1.97
C GLN A 337 -20.50 -0.10 3.33
N GLU A 338 -20.28 -1.16 4.08
CA GLU A 338 -19.53 -1.14 5.32
C GLU A 338 -18.09 -0.62 5.11
N THR A 339 -17.37 -1.18 4.12
CA THR A 339 -16.02 -0.73 3.77
C THR A 339 -16.00 0.74 3.36
N ILE A 340 -16.95 1.17 2.53
CA ILE A 340 -17.03 2.55 2.04
C ILE A 340 -17.28 3.53 3.19
N GLN A 341 -18.22 3.20 4.08
CA GLN A 341 -18.52 4.02 5.26
C GLN A 341 -17.33 4.08 6.22
N LEU A 342 -16.64 2.96 6.42
CA LEU A 342 -15.43 2.91 7.24
C LEU A 342 -14.33 3.81 6.67
N VAL A 343 -14.06 3.72 5.36
CA VAL A 343 -13.04 4.55 4.69
C VAL A 343 -13.32 6.03 4.88
N GLU A 344 -14.55 6.47 4.64
CA GLU A 344 -14.91 7.89 4.79
C GLU A 344 -14.81 8.36 6.25
N ALA A 345 -15.37 7.60 7.19
CA ALA A 345 -15.36 7.95 8.60
C ALA A 345 -13.94 7.96 9.18
N TYR A 346 -13.15 6.93 8.87
CA TYR A 346 -11.77 6.83 9.33
C TYR A 346 -10.89 7.95 8.75
N ALA A 347 -11.00 8.21 7.44
CA ALA A 347 -10.21 9.24 6.80
C ALA A 347 -10.49 10.64 7.40
N LYS A 348 -11.75 10.93 7.72
CA LYS A 348 -12.13 12.19 8.39
C LYS A 348 -11.60 12.25 9.83
N ALA A 349 -11.71 11.16 10.59
CA ALA A 349 -11.25 11.09 11.97
C ALA A 349 -9.71 11.21 12.08
N GLN A 350 -8.97 10.76 11.07
CA GLN A 350 -7.50 10.78 11.05
C GLN A 350 -6.90 12.00 10.33
N GLY A 351 -7.73 12.91 9.80
CA GLY A 351 -7.24 14.03 9.00
C GLY A 351 -6.56 13.59 7.69
N LEU A 352 -7.01 12.45 7.14
CA LEU A 352 -6.57 11.90 5.84
C LEU A 352 -7.54 12.24 4.70
N TRP A 353 -8.69 12.83 5.02
CA TRP A 353 -9.67 13.26 4.04
C TRP A 353 -9.26 14.58 3.40
N ARG A 354 -9.38 14.66 2.07
CA ARG A 354 -9.19 15.90 1.31
C ARG A 354 -10.49 16.32 0.66
N ASP A 355 -10.81 17.60 0.78
CA ASP A 355 -11.83 18.32 0.01
C ASP A 355 -11.28 19.67 -0.48
N ALA A 356 -12.15 20.49 -1.09
CA ALA A 356 -11.75 21.77 -1.66
C ALA A 356 -11.25 22.80 -0.61
N ASP A 357 -11.71 22.66 0.63
CA ASP A 357 -11.39 23.58 1.73
C ASP A 357 -10.19 23.09 2.57
N THR A 358 -9.72 21.87 2.32
CA THR A 358 -8.58 21.29 3.03
C THR A 358 -7.31 22.07 2.71
N PRO A 359 -6.59 22.62 3.71
CA PRO A 359 -5.33 23.32 3.48
C PRO A 359 -4.29 22.44 2.81
N ASP A 360 -3.56 22.98 1.83
CA ASP A 360 -2.47 22.25 1.19
C ASP A 360 -1.45 21.78 2.26
N PRO A 361 -0.97 20.52 2.24
CA PRO A 361 0.12 20.07 3.10
C PRO A 361 1.40 20.90 2.90
N GLN A 362 2.31 20.81 3.86
CA GLN A 362 3.65 21.37 3.72
C GLN A 362 4.56 20.30 3.14
N PHE A 363 5.31 20.63 2.11
CA PHE A 363 6.21 19.72 1.42
C PHE A 363 7.68 20.16 1.59
N THR A 364 8.62 19.24 1.33
CA THR A 364 10.05 19.57 1.24
C THR A 364 10.26 20.61 0.13
N ASP A 365 9.63 20.40 -1.00
CA ASP A 365 9.65 21.30 -2.16
C ASP A 365 8.40 21.01 -3.02
N THR A 366 8.08 21.91 -3.95
CA THR A 366 6.90 21.79 -4.82
C THR A 366 7.23 21.99 -6.28
N ILE A 367 6.36 21.50 -7.15
CA ILE A 367 6.43 21.68 -8.60
C ILE A 367 5.03 21.86 -9.18
#